data_23a3b5d5128e05b2e008e2a9c1d95b7c
#
_entry.id   23a3b5d5128e05b2e008e2a9c1d95b7c
#
_cell.length_a   1.000
_cell.length_b   1.000
_cell.length_c   1.000
_cell.angle_alpha   90.00
_cell.angle_beta   90.00
_cell.angle_gamma   90.00
#
_symmetry.space_group_name_H-M   'P 1'
#
loop_
_entity.id
_entity.type
_entity.pdbx_description
1 polymer ?
#
loop_
_entity_poly.entity_id
_entity_poly.type
_entity_poly.pdbx_seq_one_letter_code
_entity_poly.pdbx_strand_id
1 'polypeptide(L)'
;MSKIKITFEKLKELNKSAMIPFITAGDPSPDDTVALMNTLVENGADMIELGIPFSDPMADGPVIQRASERALKNKVGIKDTIKLAKNFRETNKKTPLILMGYANPIEAIGVDNFISLIKEAQIDGVITVDYPPEESGEFVKRLNEEEIDSIFLLSPTTEDERIKLIAKQASGFLYYVSLKGVTGAANIDIEQVAENVKNIKKYSDLPVAVGFGVRDPKMAKAVSKISDGVVIGSRIVKEIEESDKVEIIPNVKKLMHSMKSAIDSSSA
;
A
#
# COMPACT_ATOMS: atom_id res chain seq x y z
N MET A 1 -2.02 18.05 9.95
CA MET A 1 -1.20 16.85 10.27
C MET A 1 -1.81 15.67 9.54
N SER A 2 -1.00 14.94 8.78
CA SER A 2 -1.47 13.83 7.92
C SER A 2 -2.11 12.70 8.76
N LYS A 3 -3.20 12.10 8.24
CA LYS A 3 -3.86 10.95 8.90
C LYS A 3 -2.94 9.74 8.99
N ILE A 4 -2.05 9.56 8.01
CA ILE A 4 -1.04 8.48 8.00
C ILE A 4 -0.13 8.64 9.24
N LYS A 5 0.43 9.85 9.44
CA LYS A 5 1.27 10.16 10.60
C LYS A 5 0.55 9.92 11.92
N ILE A 6 -0.68 10.43 12.08
CA ILE A 6 -1.50 10.24 13.29
C ILE A 6 -1.72 8.73 13.57
N THR A 7 -1.95 7.94 12.53
CA THR A 7 -2.17 6.50 12.67
C THR A 7 -0.91 5.80 13.17
N PHE A 8 0.26 6.07 12.58
CA PHE A 8 1.51 5.48 13.04
C PHE A 8 1.89 5.94 14.46
N GLU A 9 1.68 7.21 14.81
CA GLU A 9 1.94 7.71 16.17
C GLU A 9 1.11 6.97 17.22
N LYS A 10 -0.20 6.80 16.98
CA LYS A 10 -1.09 6.03 17.86
C LYS A 10 -0.67 4.57 18.00
N LEU A 11 -0.31 3.93 16.88
CA LEU A 11 0.15 2.53 16.92
C LEU A 11 1.47 2.39 17.65
N LYS A 12 2.37 3.34 17.50
CA LYS A 12 3.65 3.40 18.24
C LYS A 12 3.44 3.51 19.75
N GLU A 13 2.51 4.37 20.21
CA GLU A 13 2.13 4.49 21.61
C GLU A 13 1.61 3.16 22.20
N LEU A 14 0.94 2.35 21.36
CA LEU A 14 0.41 1.04 21.72
C LEU A 14 1.40 -0.10 21.51
N ASN A 15 2.64 0.19 21.08
CA ASN A 15 3.64 -0.80 20.65
C ASN A 15 3.10 -1.76 19.57
N LYS A 16 2.31 -1.27 18.63
CA LYS A 16 1.69 -2.04 17.54
C LYS A 16 2.25 -1.65 16.17
N SER A 17 2.31 -2.62 15.29
CA SER A 17 2.60 -2.42 13.88
C SER A 17 1.30 -2.25 13.08
N ALA A 18 1.29 -1.35 12.10
CA ALA A 18 0.14 -1.13 11.22
C ALA A 18 -0.13 -2.34 10.32
N MET A 19 -1.40 -2.69 10.11
CA MET A 19 -1.83 -3.61 9.07
C MET A 19 -2.34 -2.81 7.86
N ILE A 20 -1.66 -2.95 6.72
CA ILE A 20 -1.89 -2.17 5.50
C ILE A 20 -2.24 -3.13 4.35
N PRO A 21 -3.52 -3.49 4.16
CA PRO A 21 -3.95 -4.28 3.03
C PRO A 21 -3.92 -3.49 1.72
N PHE A 22 -3.53 -4.18 0.63
CA PHE A 22 -3.63 -3.70 -0.75
C PHE A 22 -4.71 -4.46 -1.50
N ILE A 23 -5.52 -3.75 -2.29
CA ILE A 23 -6.42 -4.29 -3.30
C ILE A 23 -6.33 -3.48 -4.58
N THR A 24 -6.65 -4.09 -5.73
CA THR A 24 -6.75 -3.39 -7.02
C THR A 24 -8.17 -2.85 -7.21
N ALA A 25 -8.32 -1.56 -7.52
CA ALA A 25 -9.61 -0.96 -7.80
C ALA A 25 -10.27 -1.63 -9.03
N GLY A 26 -11.53 -2.02 -8.92
CA GLY A 26 -12.27 -2.69 -9.98
C GLY A 26 -12.05 -4.20 -10.06
N ASP A 27 -11.31 -4.79 -9.15
CA ASP A 27 -11.11 -6.24 -9.04
C ASP A 27 -11.89 -6.81 -7.82
N PRO A 28 -12.76 -7.80 -7.99
CA PRO A 28 -13.17 -8.46 -9.23
C PRO A 28 -14.16 -7.64 -10.07
N SER A 29 -14.82 -6.66 -9.46
CA SER A 29 -15.67 -5.69 -10.14
C SER A 29 -15.64 -4.32 -9.46
N PRO A 30 -16.01 -3.23 -10.17
CA PRO A 30 -16.14 -1.90 -9.55
C PRO A 30 -17.12 -1.88 -8.37
N ASP A 31 -18.22 -2.61 -8.48
CA ASP A 31 -19.29 -2.66 -7.46
C ASP A 31 -18.81 -3.33 -6.16
N ASP A 32 -17.87 -4.26 -6.25
CA ASP A 32 -17.33 -4.98 -5.10
C ASP A 32 -16.23 -4.17 -4.37
N THR A 33 -15.59 -3.20 -5.03
CA THR A 33 -14.41 -2.49 -4.51
C THR A 33 -14.69 -1.77 -3.17
N VAL A 34 -15.77 -1.00 -3.09
CA VAL A 34 -16.11 -0.25 -1.86
C VAL A 34 -16.49 -1.20 -0.72
N ALA A 35 -17.22 -2.29 -1.03
CA ALA A 35 -17.56 -3.32 -0.05
C ALA A 35 -16.31 -4.02 0.49
N LEU A 36 -15.34 -4.32 -0.38
CA LEU A 36 -14.03 -4.85 0.02
C LEU A 36 -13.28 -3.87 0.94
N MET A 37 -13.18 -2.59 0.57
CA MET A 37 -12.51 -1.58 1.40
C MET A 37 -13.15 -1.49 2.80
N ASN A 38 -14.48 -1.49 2.89
CA ASN A 38 -15.17 -1.49 4.18
C ASN A 38 -14.86 -2.79 4.96
N THR A 39 -14.87 -3.93 4.31
CA THR A 39 -14.52 -5.22 4.93
C THR A 39 -13.11 -5.22 5.48
N LEU A 40 -12.14 -4.65 4.75
CA LEU A 40 -10.76 -4.53 5.23
C LEU A 40 -10.69 -3.70 6.53
N VAL A 41 -11.36 -2.54 6.57
CA VAL A 41 -11.40 -1.68 7.76
C VAL A 41 -12.07 -2.35 8.95
N GLU A 42 -13.24 -2.93 8.74
CA GLU A 42 -13.99 -3.63 9.78
C GLU A 42 -13.23 -4.80 10.41
N ASN A 43 -12.24 -5.34 9.66
CA ASN A 43 -11.41 -6.45 10.12
C ASN A 43 -9.97 -6.05 10.44
N GLY A 44 -9.77 -4.77 10.78
CA GLY A 44 -8.58 -4.28 11.45
C GLY A 44 -7.51 -3.68 10.54
N ALA A 45 -7.84 -3.31 9.30
CA ALA A 45 -6.94 -2.49 8.50
C ALA A 45 -6.74 -1.13 9.17
N ASP A 46 -5.50 -0.75 9.41
CA ASP A 46 -5.14 0.56 9.96
C ASP A 46 -5.05 1.62 8.86
N MET A 47 -4.73 1.21 7.63
CA MET A 47 -4.69 1.99 6.39
C MET A 47 -5.07 1.08 5.23
N ILE A 48 -5.40 1.64 4.05
CA ILE A 48 -5.65 0.87 2.82
C ILE A 48 -4.77 1.41 1.70
N GLU A 49 -4.14 0.52 0.95
CA GLU A 49 -3.55 0.80 -0.35
C GLU A 49 -4.52 0.37 -1.45
N LEU A 50 -4.95 1.33 -2.28
CA LEU A 50 -5.84 1.11 -3.42
C LEU A 50 -5.03 1.23 -4.70
N GLY A 51 -4.83 0.11 -5.39
CA GLY A 51 -4.09 0.03 -6.64
C GLY A 51 -4.88 0.60 -7.82
N ILE A 52 -4.23 1.46 -8.60
CA ILE A 52 -4.73 1.96 -9.89
C ILE A 52 -4.38 0.90 -10.95
N PRO A 53 -5.36 0.29 -11.64
CA PRO A 53 -5.08 -0.69 -12.68
C PRO A 53 -4.28 -0.07 -13.83
N PHE A 54 -3.27 -0.80 -14.31
CA PHE A 54 -2.43 -0.37 -15.43
C PHE A 54 -2.12 -1.55 -16.34
N SER A 55 -1.99 -1.30 -17.65
CA SER A 55 -1.75 -2.34 -18.66
C SER A 55 -0.34 -2.91 -18.66
N ASP A 56 0.63 -2.09 -18.20
CA ASP A 56 2.05 -2.41 -18.29
C ASP A 56 2.74 -2.36 -16.90
N PRO A 57 2.26 -3.15 -15.91
CA PRO A 57 2.65 -3.03 -14.51
C PRO A 57 3.98 -3.76 -14.24
N MET A 58 5.09 -3.19 -14.72
CA MET A 58 6.41 -3.82 -14.78
C MET A 58 7.00 -4.22 -13.41
N ALA A 59 6.57 -3.57 -12.33
CA ALA A 59 7.04 -3.86 -10.98
C ALA A 59 6.15 -4.85 -10.22
N ASP A 60 4.98 -5.20 -10.79
CA ASP A 60 4.01 -6.06 -10.13
C ASP A 60 4.26 -7.53 -10.41
N GLY A 61 4.02 -8.36 -9.39
CA GLY A 61 4.00 -9.81 -9.56
C GLY A 61 2.74 -10.30 -10.29
N PRO A 62 2.75 -11.57 -10.77
CA PRO A 62 1.69 -12.10 -11.66
C PRO A 62 0.29 -12.07 -11.05
N VAL A 63 0.14 -12.12 -9.74
CA VAL A 63 -1.16 -12.03 -9.04
C VAL A 63 -1.75 -10.63 -9.20
N ILE A 64 -0.95 -9.59 -8.98
CA ILE A 64 -1.39 -8.19 -9.11
C ILE A 64 -1.61 -7.83 -10.58
N GLN A 65 -0.76 -8.34 -11.50
CA GLN A 65 -0.95 -8.16 -12.94
C GLN A 65 -2.33 -8.69 -13.39
N ARG A 66 -2.71 -9.92 -12.98
CA ARG A 66 -4.03 -10.47 -13.32
C ARG A 66 -5.19 -9.68 -12.71
N ALA A 67 -5.02 -9.13 -11.51
CA ALA A 67 -6.02 -8.23 -10.91
C ALA A 67 -6.20 -6.96 -11.75
N SER A 68 -5.09 -6.33 -12.18
CA SER A 68 -5.12 -5.19 -13.11
C SER A 68 -5.80 -5.55 -14.44
N GLU A 69 -5.51 -6.73 -15.01
CA GLU A 69 -6.17 -7.20 -16.23
C GLU A 69 -7.70 -7.36 -16.05
N ARG A 70 -8.16 -7.92 -14.91
CA ARG A 70 -9.59 -8.05 -14.60
C ARG A 70 -10.25 -6.67 -14.47
N ALA A 71 -9.63 -5.76 -13.75
CA ALA A 71 -10.11 -4.39 -13.57
C ALA A 71 -10.19 -3.62 -14.91
N LEU A 72 -9.16 -3.74 -15.76
CA LEU A 72 -9.14 -3.12 -17.10
C LEU A 72 -10.21 -3.69 -18.04
N LYS A 73 -10.52 -5.01 -17.95
CA LYS A 73 -11.67 -5.60 -18.66
C LYS A 73 -13.00 -4.98 -18.22
N ASN A 74 -13.09 -4.58 -16.94
CA ASN A 74 -14.23 -3.84 -16.39
C ASN A 74 -14.16 -2.32 -16.71
N LYS A 75 -13.21 -1.88 -17.56
CA LYS A 75 -12.98 -0.49 -17.98
C LYS A 75 -12.66 0.45 -16.81
N VAL A 76 -12.10 -0.07 -15.73
CA VAL A 76 -11.64 0.74 -14.60
C VAL A 76 -10.24 1.29 -14.91
N GLY A 77 -10.08 2.60 -14.80
CA GLY A 77 -8.82 3.31 -14.90
C GLY A 77 -8.63 4.26 -13.74
N ILE A 78 -7.68 5.19 -13.87
CA ILE A 78 -7.31 6.11 -12.78
C ILE A 78 -8.49 6.97 -12.29
N LYS A 79 -9.32 7.50 -13.20
CA LYS A 79 -10.49 8.33 -12.83
C LYS A 79 -11.56 7.52 -12.10
N ASP A 80 -11.78 6.27 -12.53
CA ASP A 80 -12.74 5.37 -11.88
C ASP A 80 -12.23 4.95 -10.50
N THR A 81 -10.93 4.68 -10.36
CA THR A 81 -10.29 4.41 -9.07
C THR A 81 -10.49 5.56 -8.09
N ILE A 82 -10.27 6.81 -8.52
CA ILE A 82 -10.48 8.00 -7.69
C ILE A 82 -11.97 8.15 -7.32
N LYS A 83 -12.89 7.85 -8.23
CA LYS A 83 -14.33 7.84 -7.96
C LYS A 83 -14.72 6.79 -6.91
N LEU A 84 -14.17 5.58 -7.00
CA LEU A 84 -14.37 4.52 -6.01
C LEU A 84 -13.83 4.93 -4.63
N ALA A 85 -12.67 5.57 -4.58
CA ALA A 85 -12.12 6.15 -3.37
C ALA A 85 -13.04 7.22 -2.77
N LYS A 86 -13.61 8.09 -3.59
CA LYS A 86 -14.59 9.12 -3.17
C LYS A 86 -15.85 8.47 -2.60
N ASN A 87 -16.38 7.42 -3.23
CA ASN A 87 -17.54 6.67 -2.71
C ASN A 87 -17.24 6.03 -1.34
N PHE A 88 -16.05 5.43 -1.17
CA PHE A 88 -15.61 4.92 0.13
C PHE A 88 -15.60 6.03 1.21
N ARG A 89 -15.17 7.24 0.85
CA ARG A 89 -15.12 8.39 1.76
C ARG A 89 -16.50 8.88 2.23
N GLU A 90 -17.57 8.51 1.57
CA GLU A 90 -18.93 8.83 2.04
C GLU A 90 -19.23 8.17 3.39
N THR A 91 -18.71 6.97 3.62
CA THR A 91 -18.92 6.20 4.86
C THR A 91 -17.70 6.16 5.78
N ASN A 92 -16.49 6.30 5.24
CA ASN A 92 -15.25 6.24 6.01
C ASN A 92 -14.33 7.45 5.78
N LYS A 93 -14.30 8.35 6.76
CA LYS A 93 -13.46 9.57 6.74
C LYS A 93 -12.19 9.47 7.58
N LYS A 94 -12.01 8.34 8.31
CA LYS A 94 -10.95 8.21 9.32
C LYS A 94 -9.75 7.39 8.84
N THR A 95 -10.00 6.26 8.18
CA THR A 95 -8.93 5.34 7.76
C THR A 95 -8.09 5.98 6.66
N PRO A 96 -6.77 6.09 6.80
CA PRO A 96 -5.90 6.57 5.73
C PRO A 96 -6.06 5.74 4.47
N LEU A 97 -6.17 6.41 3.32
CA LEU A 97 -6.31 5.82 2.00
C LEU A 97 -5.17 6.29 1.11
N ILE A 98 -4.41 5.34 0.60
CA ILE A 98 -3.23 5.55 -0.20
C ILE A 98 -3.53 5.04 -1.62
N LEU A 99 -3.28 5.85 -2.63
CA LEU A 99 -3.30 5.39 -4.02
C LEU A 99 -1.92 4.85 -4.40
N MET A 100 -1.88 3.68 -5.02
CA MET A 100 -0.66 3.11 -5.57
C MET A 100 -0.82 2.90 -7.07
N GLY A 101 0.12 3.41 -7.86
CA GLY A 101 0.06 3.30 -9.32
C GLY A 101 1.37 3.65 -10.00
N TYR A 102 1.29 3.84 -11.30
CA TYR A 102 2.41 4.16 -12.18
C TYR A 102 2.32 5.60 -12.66
N ALA A 103 3.47 6.18 -13.03
CA ALA A 103 3.56 7.56 -13.51
C ALA A 103 2.77 7.79 -14.80
N ASN A 104 2.79 6.85 -15.74
CA ASN A 104 2.15 7.02 -17.05
C ASN A 104 0.64 7.38 -16.97
N PRO A 105 -0.22 6.68 -16.20
CA PRO A 105 -1.61 7.11 -16.03
C PRO A 105 -1.78 8.49 -15.40
N ILE A 106 -0.88 8.89 -14.49
CA ILE A 106 -0.89 10.20 -13.84
C ILE A 106 -0.55 11.29 -14.87
N GLU A 107 0.53 11.11 -15.61
CA GLU A 107 0.96 12.02 -16.67
C GLU A 107 -0.09 12.15 -17.77
N ALA A 108 -0.74 11.04 -18.15
CA ALA A 108 -1.78 11.03 -19.20
C ALA A 108 -3.00 11.88 -18.87
N ILE A 109 -3.40 11.98 -17.59
CA ILE A 109 -4.49 12.87 -17.17
C ILE A 109 -4.01 14.25 -16.76
N GLY A 110 -2.71 14.46 -16.66
CA GLY A 110 -2.04 15.66 -16.20
C GLY A 110 -1.92 15.72 -14.67
N VAL A 111 -0.72 16.06 -14.20
CA VAL A 111 -0.39 16.12 -12.75
C VAL A 111 -1.34 17.05 -11.98
N ASP A 112 -1.64 18.23 -12.51
CA ASP A 112 -2.53 19.19 -11.88
C ASP A 112 -3.95 18.66 -11.68
N ASN A 113 -4.46 18.03 -12.73
CA ASN A 113 -5.78 17.40 -12.70
C ASN A 113 -5.79 16.22 -11.74
N PHE A 114 -4.74 15.39 -11.74
CA PHE A 114 -4.61 14.29 -10.80
C PHE A 114 -4.66 14.77 -9.34
N ILE A 115 -3.83 15.77 -8.99
CA ILE A 115 -3.78 16.31 -7.63
C ILE A 115 -5.13 16.90 -7.20
N SER A 116 -5.80 17.65 -8.08
CA SER A 116 -7.13 18.18 -7.80
C SER A 116 -8.13 17.06 -7.51
N LEU A 117 -8.16 16.02 -8.33
CA LEU A 117 -9.09 14.88 -8.18
C LEU A 117 -8.84 14.09 -6.89
N ILE A 118 -7.57 13.80 -6.55
CA ILE A 118 -7.25 13.04 -5.33
C ILE A 118 -7.49 13.86 -4.06
N LYS A 119 -7.31 15.18 -4.11
CA LYS A 119 -7.70 16.09 -3.02
C LYS A 119 -9.20 16.03 -2.77
N GLU A 120 -10.02 16.17 -3.81
CA GLU A 120 -11.48 16.05 -3.70
C GLU A 120 -11.92 14.68 -3.15
N ALA A 121 -11.22 13.61 -3.53
CA ALA A 121 -11.46 12.26 -3.05
C ALA A 121 -10.90 12.02 -1.64
N GLN A 122 -10.28 13.01 -1.00
CA GLN A 122 -9.66 12.92 0.32
C GLN A 122 -8.66 11.75 0.43
N ILE A 123 -7.81 11.61 -0.58
CA ILE A 123 -6.67 10.69 -0.56
C ILE A 123 -5.62 11.25 0.39
N ASP A 124 -5.02 10.39 1.21
CA ASP A 124 -4.06 10.77 2.24
C ASP A 124 -2.61 10.59 1.80
N GLY A 125 -2.36 9.73 0.82
CA GLY A 125 -1.02 9.48 0.30
C GLY A 125 -1.01 8.87 -1.09
N VAL A 126 0.15 8.96 -1.75
CA VAL A 126 0.38 8.40 -3.09
C VAL A 126 1.69 7.63 -3.12
N ILE A 127 1.67 6.45 -3.72
CA ILE A 127 2.83 5.65 -4.10
C ILE A 127 2.88 5.64 -5.62
N THR A 128 3.90 6.29 -6.22
CA THR A 128 4.16 6.18 -7.66
C THR A 128 5.35 5.27 -7.87
N VAL A 129 5.09 4.06 -8.38
CA VAL A 129 6.02 2.93 -8.34
C VAL A 129 7.30 3.18 -9.15
N ASP A 130 7.17 3.85 -10.29
CA ASP A 130 8.21 4.08 -11.29
C ASP A 130 8.64 5.55 -11.40
N TYR A 131 8.30 6.39 -10.41
CA TYR A 131 8.76 7.78 -10.37
C TYR A 131 10.04 7.88 -9.53
N PRO A 132 11.21 8.10 -10.16
CA PRO A 132 12.46 8.20 -9.42
C PRO A 132 12.53 9.51 -8.61
N PRO A 133 13.16 9.50 -7.43
CA PRO A 133 13.24 10.69 -6.58
C PRO A 133 13.94 11.88 -7.28
N GLU A 134 14.83 11.61 -8.23
CA GLU A 134 15.55 12.63 -9.01
C GLU A 134 14.62 13.45 -9.91
N GLU A 135 13.50 12.87 -10.36
CA GLU A 135 12.56 13.51 -11.29
C GLU A 135 11.25 13.92 -10.63
N SER A 136 10.94 13.38 -9.45
CA SER A 136 9.65 13.58 -8.77
C SER A 136 9.54 14.88 -7.96
N GLY A 137 10.58 15.71 -7.88
CA GLY A 137 10.65 16.83 -6.94
C GLY A 137 9.49 17.82 -7.02
N GLU A 138 9.07 18.23 -8.23
CA GLU A 138 7.93 19.13 -8.41
C GLU A 138 6.59 18.44 -8.06
N PHE A 139 6.42 17.19 -8.43
CA PHE A 139 5.25 16.40 -8.08
C PHE A 139 5.09 16.24 -6.56
N VAL A 140 6.18 15.88 -5.88
CA VAL A 140 6.22 15.75 -4.41
C VAL A 140 5.90 17.07 -3.72
N LYS A 141 6.49 18.17 -4.19
CA LYS A 141 6.22 19.51 -3.65
C LYS A 141 4.74 19.84 -3.72
N ARG A 142 4.09 19.57 -4.85
CA ARG A 142 2.68 19.84 -5.07
C ARG A 142 1.76 18.94 -4.24
N LEU A 143 2.10 17.67 -4.04
CA LEU A 143 1.39 16.80 -3.12
C LEU A 143 1.47 17.34 -1.68
N ASN A 144 2.66 17.77 -1.26
CA ASN A 144 2.88 18.35 0.06
C ASN A 144 2.08 19.64 0.29
N GLU A 145 1.95 20.51 -0.72
CA GLU A 145 1.12 21.73 -0.67
C GLU A 145 -0.35 21.41 -0.39
N GLU A 146 -0.81 20.22 -0.78
CA GLU A 146 -2.17 19.71 -0.55
C GLU A 146 -2.30 18.76 0.66
N GLU A 147 -1.25 18.68 1.50
CA GLU A 147 -1.15 17.78 2.66
C GLU A 147 -1.33 16.28 2.30
N ILE A 148 -0.95 15.87 1.08
CA ILE A 148 -0.98 14.49 0.60
C ILE A 148 0.43 13.92 0.72
N ASP A 149 0.59 12.81 1.42
CA ASP A 149 1.90 12.19 1.64
C ASP A 149 2.45 11.53 0.37
N SER A 150 3.75 11.73 0.12
CA SER A 150 4.51 11.04 -0.92
C SER A 150 5.28 9.87 -0.33
N ILE A 151 4.85 8.66 -0.63
CA ILE A 151 5.44 7.42 -0.11
C ILE A 151 6.36 6.83 -1.17
N PHE A 152 7.60 6.54 -0.79
CA PHE A 152 8.61 5.99 -1.69
C PHE A 152 8.95 4.55 -1.37
N LEU A 153 9.26 3.79 -2.44
CA LEU A 153 9.70 2.40 -2.37
C LEU A 153 11.21 2.31 -2.18
N LEU A 154 11.62 1.44 -1.29
CA LEU A 154 13.01 1.03 -1.07
C LEU A 154 13.14 -0.47 -1.30
N SER A 155 14.25 -0.92 -1.86
CA SER A 155 14.54 -2.32 -2.16
C SER A 155 15.80 -2.80 -1.43
N PRO A 156 16.06 -4.11 -1.37
CA PRO A 156 17.30 -4.65 -0.81
C PRO A 156 18.59 -4.16 -1.50
N THR A 157 18.47 -3.62 -2.70
CA THR A 157 19.58 -3.10 -3.49
C THR A 157 19.70 -1.58 -3.46
N THR A 158 18.85 -0.89 -2.67
CA THR A 158 18.91 0.57 -2.55
C THR A 158 20.11 0.96 -1.69
N GLU A 159 21.05 1.70 -2.28
CA GLU A 159 22.26 2.18 -1.63
C GLU A 159 21.97 3.31 -0.62
N ASP A 160 22.86 3.50 0.36
CA ASP A 160 22.69 4.46 1.45
C ASP A 160 22.46 5.90 0.97
N GLU A 161 23.18 6.34 -0.07
CA GLU A 161 23.02 7.69 -0.62
C GLU A 161 21.63 7.89 -1.25
N ARG A 162 21.09 6.83 -1.87
CA ARG A 162 19.74 6.85 -2.40
C ARG A 162 18.68 6.80 -1.29
N ILE A 163 18.93 6.06 -0.21
CA ILE A 163 18.06 6.10 0.99
C ILE A 163 17.98 7.52 1.54
N LYS A 164 19.11 8.22 1.68
CA LYS A 164 19.16 9.63 2.14
C LYS A 164 18.38 10.58 1.23
N LEU A 165 18.51 10.40 -0.09
CA LEU A 165 17.79 11.21 -1.07
C LEU A 165 16.28 11.01 -0.94
N ILE A 166 15.83 9.76 -0.90
CA ILE A 166 14.43 9.37 -0.74
C ILE A 166 13.87 9.89 0.59
N ALA A 167 14.61 9.71 1.69
CA ALA A 167 14.20 10.15 3.03
C ALA A 167 13.93 11.66 3.12
N LYS A 168 14.60 12.49 2.30
CA LYS A 168 14.39 13.94 2.25
C LYS A 168 13.10 14.34 1.53
N GLN A 169 12.63 13.51 0.61
CA GLN A 169 11.44 13.81 -0.20
C GLN A 169 10.19 13.07 0.31
N ALA A 170 10.38 11.93 0.96
CA ALA A 170 9.29 11.10 1.44
C ALA A 170 8.53 11.75 2.60
N SER A 171 7.24 11.46 2.67
CA SER A 171 6.40 11.75 3.82
C SER A 171 5.47 10.54 4.11
N GLY A 172 4.75 10.59 5.23
CA GLY A 172 3.91 9.47 5.66
C GLY A 172 4.71 8.29 6.19
N PHE A 173 5.27 7.48 5.30
CA PHE A 173 6.15 6.35 5.64
C PHE A 173 7.06 5.96 4.46
N LEU A 174 8.07 5.14 4.73
CA LEU A 174 8.90 4.50 3.72
C LEU A 174 8.43 3.06 3.51
N TYR A 175 8.26 2.66 2.27
CA TYR A 175 7.82 1.31 1.91
C TYR A 175 9.04 0.45 1.52
N TYR A 176 9.38 -0.54 2.33
CA TYR A 176 10.45 -1.48 2.02
C TYR A 176 9.90 -2.73 1.32
N VAL A 177 10.36 -2.96 0.09
CA VAL A 177 10.04 -4.14 -0.73
C VAL A 177 11.02 -5.25 -0.40
N SER A 178 10.57 -6.31 0.29
CA SER A 178 11.45 -7.31 0.89
C SER A 178 11.97 -8.42 -0.04
N LEU A 179 11.55 -8.46 -1.32
CA LEU A 179 11.96 -9.52 -2.24
C LEU A 179 13.19 -9.14 -3.05
N LYS A 180 14.17 -10.05 -3.10
CA LYS A 180 15.25 -10.06 -4.08
C LYS A 180 14.78 -10.82 -5.33
N GLY A 181 14.39 -10.08 -6.38
CA GLY A 181 14.19 -10.64 -7.72
C GLY A 181 12.96 -11.55 -7.91
N VAL A 182 12.62 -11.79 -9.18
CA VAL A 182 11.45 -12.56 -9.65
C VAL A 182 11.65 -14.07 -9.59
N THR A 183 12.76 -14.56 -9.08
CA THR A 183 13.12 -15.97 -9.14
C THR A 183 12.87 -16.69 -7.83
N GLY A 184 11.65 -17.22 -7.67
CA GLY A 184 11.35 -18.44 -6.93
C GLY A 184 11.75 -18.60 -5.45
N ALA A 185 12.33 -17.61 -4.80
CA ALA A 185 12.66 -17.66 -3.38
C ALA A 185 11.38 -17.63 -2.55
N ALA A 186 11.00 -18.80 -2.07
CA ALA A 186 9.71 -19.02 -1.42
C ALA A 186 9.58 -18.36 -0.04
N ASN A 187 10.66 -17.82 0.56
CA ASN A 187 10.66 -17.30 1.93
C ASN A 187 11.33 -15.93 2.02
N ILE A 188 10.72 -15.02 2.80
CA ILE A 188 11.37 -13.79 3.26
C ILE A 188 12.45 -14.19 4.26
N ASP A 189 13.66 -13.68 4.05
CA ASP A 189 14.71 -13.72 5.06
C ASP A 189 14.45 -12.59 6.07
N ILE A 190 13.84 -12.94 7.19
CA ILE A 190 13.42 -11.98 8.24
C ILE A 190 14.62 -11.27 8.87
N GLU A 191 15.76 -11.96 9.02
CA GLU A 191 16.97 -11.36 9.59
C GLU A 191 17.54 -10.29 8.65
N GLN A 192 17.64 -10.61 7.37
CA GLN A 192 18.09 -9.65 6.35
C GLN A 192 17.13 -8.45 6.25
N VAL A 193 15.82 -8.68 6.31
CA VAL A 193 14.82 -7.58 6.31
C VAL A 193 14.99 -6.70 7.55
N ALA A 194 15.20 -7.29 8.73
CA ALA A 194 15.42 -6.54 9.96
C ALA A 194 16.67 -5.65 9.88
N GLU A 195 17.77 -6.16 9.32
CA GLU A 195 19.00 -5.40 9.08
C GLU A 195 18.75 -4.22 8.14
N ASN A 196 18.04 -4.44 7.03
CA ASN A 196 17.73 -3.39 6.07
C ASN A 196 16.80 -2.31 6.67
N VAL A 197 15.76 -2.71 7.41
CA VAL A 197 14.89 -1.77 8.12
C VAL A 197 15.70 -0.94 9.13
N LYS A 198 16.57 -1.58 9.90
CA LYS A 198 17.49 -0.89 10.82
C LYS A 198 18.43 0.07 10.09
N ASN A 199 18.90 -0.30 8.91
CA ASN A 199 19.74 0.58 8.09
C ASN A 199 18.97 1.81 7.59
N ILE A 200 17.75 1.62 7.07
CA ILE A 200 16.87 2.72 6.63
C ILE A 200 16.62 3.72 7.78
N LYS A 201 16.34 3.21 8.98
CA LYS A 201 16.09 4.03 10.19
C LYS A 201 17.30 4.83 10.68
N LYS A 202 18.51 4.63 10.15
CA LYS A 202 19.65 5.51 10.40
C LYS A 202 19.55 6.85 9.65
N TYR A 203 18.78 6.87 8.57
CA TYR A 203 18.69 8.00 7.65
C TYR A 203 17.33 8.69 7.65
N SER A 204 16.33 8.10 8.34
CA SER A 204 14.97 8.65 8.39
C SER A 204 14.27 8.29 9.69
N ASP A 205 13.52 9.26 10.24
CA ASP A 205 12.61 9.05 11.38
C ASP A 205 11.20 8.62 10.94
N LEU A 206 10.96 8.54 9.62
CA LEU A 206 9.69 8.06 9.09
C LEU A 206 9.46 6.58 9.46
N PRO A 207 8.20 6.19 9.72
CA PRO A 207 7.86 4.77 9.86
C PRO A 207 8.28 3.98 8.62
N VAL A 208 8.66 2.72 8.83
CA VAL A 208 9.00 1.80 7.73
C VAL A 208 7.97 0.68 7.69
N ALA A 209 7.19 0.62 6.61
CA ALA A 209 6.30 -0.50 6.33
C ALA A 209 6.99 -1.51 5.41
N VAL A 210 6.82 -2.79 5.69
CA VAL A 210 7.42 -3.88 4.92
C VAL A 210 6.33 -4.61 4.15
N GLY A 211 6.54 -4.73 2.85
CA GLY A 211 5.65 -5.44 1.93
C GLY A 211 6.39 -6.45 1.06
N PHE A 212 5.61 -7.15 0.25
CA PHE A 212 6.01 -8.29 -0.57
C PHE A 212 6.34 -9.57 0.22
N GLY A 213 5.68 -10.67 -0.17
CA GLY A 213 5.92 -11.98 0.38
C GLY A 213 5.19 -12.31 1.69
N VAL A 214 4.39 -11.41 2.24
CA VAL A 214 3.55 -11.72 3.40
C VAL A 214 2.36 -12.58 2.95
N ARG A 215 2.43 -13.89 3.20
CA ARG A 215 1.50 -14.90 2.67
C ARG A 215 0.57 -15.49 3.71
N ASP A 216 0.97 -15.47 4.96
CA ASP A 216 0.28 -16.14 6.05
C ASP A 216 0.44 -15.38 7.38
N PRO A 217 -0.35 -15.72 8.39
CA PRO A 217 -0.30 -15.08 9.70
C PRO A 217 1.07 -15.19 10.40
N LYS A 218 1.81 -16.29 10.20
CA LYS A 218 3.14 -16.48 10.80
C LYS A 218 4.12 -15.45 10.23
N MET A 219 4.08 -15.25 8.92
CA MET A 219 4.92 -14.25 8.25
C MET A 219 4.52 -12.83 8.65
N ALA A 220 3.20 -12.53 8.69
CA ALA A 220 2.71 -11.24 9.15
C ALA A 220 3.19 -10.90 10.57
N LYS A 221 3.14 -11.88 11.49
CA LYS A 221 3.69 -11.75 12.84
C LYS A 221 5.20 -11.52 12.87
N ALA A 222 5.95 -12.22 12.02
CA ALA A 222 7.41 -12.06 11.96
C ALA A 222 7.81 -10.66 11.45
N VAL A 223 7.15 -10.18 10.39
CA VAL A 223 7.37 -8.85 9.83
C VAL A 223 6.95 -7.74 10.79
N SER A 224 5.83 -7.89 11.51
CA SER A 224 5.37 -6.88 12.47
C SER A 224 6.32 -6.63 13.64
N LYS A 225 7.19 -7.59 13.97
CA LYS A 225 8.21 -7.43 15.02
C LYS A 225 9.39 -6.55 14.61
N ILE A 226 9.61 -6.38 13.33
CA ILE A 226 10.80 -5.71 12.78
C ILE A 226 10.48 -4.45 11.98
N SER A 227 9.19 -4.10 11.85
CA SER A 227 8.75 -2.95 11.06
C SER A 227 7.59 -2.22 11.75
N ASP A 228 7.34 -0.98 11.34
CA ASP A 228 6.24 -0.17 11.86
C ASP A 228 4.92 -0.49 11.16
N GLY A 229 4.96 -1.18 10.00
CA GLY A 229 3.78 -1.60 9.25
C GLY A 229 4.01 -2.85 8.42
N VAL A 230 2.95 -3.63 8.23
CA VAL A 230 2.91 -4.85 7.41
C VAL A 230 1.98 -4.63 6.25
N VAL A 231 2.52 -4.64 5.03
CA VAL A 231 1.70 -4.53 3.81
C VAL A 231 1.35 -5.92 3.29
N ILE A 232 0.05 -6.17 3.08
CA ILE A 232 -0.50 -7.45 2.65
C ILE A 232 -1.23 -7.25 1.33
N GLY A 233 -0.58 -7.54 0.21
CA GLY A 233 -1.12 -7.37 -1.14
C GLY A 233 -1.51 -8.69 -1.79
N SER A 234 -0.54 -9.36 -2.41
CA SER A 234 -0.77 -10.53 -3.26
C SER A 234 -1.59 -11.64 -2.60
N ARG A 235 -1.52 -11.78 -1.26
CA ARG A 235 -2.32 -12.79 -0.55
C ARG A 235 -3.81 -12.46 -0.54
N ILE A 236 -4.17 -11.17 -0.37
CA ILE A 236 -5.56 -10.72 -0.39
C ILE A 236 -6.10 -10.78 -1.83
N VAL A 237 -5.35 -10.28 -2.80
CA VAL A 237 -5.74 -10.32 -4.21
C VAL A 237 -5.90 -11.76 -4.71
N LYS A 238 -5.05 -12.68 -4.26
CA LYS A 238 -5.19 -14.11 -4.55
C LYS A 238 -6.47 -14.70 -3.91
N GLU A 239 -6.79 -14.33 -2.67
CA GLU A 239 -8.04 -14.75 -2.03
C GLU A 239 -9.27 -14.31 -2.83
N ILE A 240 -9.25 -13.06 -3.33
CA ILE A 240 -10.31 -12.52 -4.19
C ILE A 240 -10.41 -13.32 -5.50
N GLU A 241 -9.28 -13.61 -6.14
CA GLU A 241 -9.20 -14.33 -7.41
C GLU A 241 -9.70 -15.78 -7.31
N GLU A 242 -9.41 -16.47 -6.21
CA GLU A 242 -9.70 -17.88 -6.00
C GLU A 242 -11.09 -18.14 -5.37
N SER A 243 -11.77 -17.09 -4.92
CA SER A 243 -13.09 -17.20 -4.28
C SER A 243 -14.24 -17.15 -5.29
N ASP A 244 -15.26 -17.95 -5.06
CA ASP A 244 -16.55 -17.75 -5.73
C ASP A 244 -17.12 -16.38 -5.34
N LYS A 245 -17.84 -15.72 -6.25
CA LYS A 245 -18.32 -14.33 -6.08
C LYS A 245 -19.02 -14.08 -4.74
N VAL A 246 -19.84 -15.01 -4.29
CA VAL A 246 -20.60 -14.88 -3.03
C VAL A 246 -19.73 -15.11 -1.78
N GLU A 247 -18.57 -15.73 -1.92
CA GLU A 247 -17.65 -16.08 -0.85
C GLU A 247 -16.48 -15.09 -0.70
N ILE A 248 -16.33 -14.14 -1.63
CA ILE A 248 -15.19 -13.19 -1.61
C ILE A 248 -15.14 -12.44 -0.27
N ILE A 249 -16.23 -11.80 0.12
CA ILE A 249 -16.28 -11.00 1.35
C ILE A 249 -16.07 -11.87 2.60
N PRO A 250 -16.76 -13.02 2.78
CA PRO A 250 -16.49 -13.94 3.88
C PRO A 250 -15.03 -14.42 3.95
N ASN A 251 -14.43 -14.77 2.82
CA ASN A 251 -13.06 -15.27 2.77
C ASN A 251 -12.03 -14.18 3.09
N VAL A 252 -12.19 -13.00 2.50
CA VAL A 252 -11.33 -11.83 2.81
C VAL A 252 -11.45 -11.45 4.29
N LYS A 253 -12.66 -11.41 4.85
CA LYS A 253 -12.88 -11.17 6.29
C LYS A 253 -12.12 -12.18 7.16
N LYS A 254 -12.23 -13.48 6.87
CA LYS A 254 -11.54 -14.54 7.60
C LYS A 254 -10.02 -14.39 7.52
N LEU A 255 -9.50 -14.09 6.33
CA LEU A 255 -8.08 -13.85 6.09
C LEU A 255 -7.59 -12.65 6.91
N MET A 256 -8.27 -11.50 6.80
CA MET A 256 -7.91 -10.28 7.51
C MET A 256 -7.89 -10.47 9.02
N HIS A 257 -8.92 -11.12 9.57
CA HIS A 257 -8.99 -11.44 10.99
C HIS A 257 -7.79 -12.29 11.45
N SER A 258 -7.41 -13.31 10.68
CA SER A 258 -6.26 -14.17 11.00
C SER A 258 -4.93 -13.40 10.96
N MET A 259 -4.75 -12.52 9.96
CA MET A 259 -3.57 -11.67 9.84
C MET A 259 -3.47 -10.66 11.00
N LYS A 260 -4.58 -9.96 11.30
CA LYS A 260 -4.62 -8.97 12.39
C LYS A 260 -4.34 -9.60 13.74
N SER A 261 -4.96 -10.74 14.03
CA SER A 261 -4.70 -11.47 15.29
C SER A 261 -3.23 -11.86 15.45
N ALA A 262 -2.57 -12.25 14.37
CA ALA A 262 -1.16 -12.60 14.38
C ALA A 262 -0.25 -11.37 14.61
N ILE A 263 -0.53 -10.26 13.93
CA ILE A 263 0.18 -8.98 14.08
C ILE A 263 0.02 -8.48 15.52
N ASP A 264 -1.19 -8.42 16.05
CA ASP A 264 -1.46 -7.92 17.41
C ASP A 264 -0.83 -8.82 18.50
N SER A 265 -0.69 -10.13 18.25
CA SER A 265 -0.01 -11.05 19.18
C SER A 265 1.50 -10.87 19.25
N SER A 266 2.10 -10.00 18.42
CA SER A 266 3.53 -9.68 18.47
C SER A 266 3.87 -8.62 19.52
N SER A 267 2.88 -7.88 20.00
CA SER A 267 3.01 -6.76 20.94
C SER A 267 2.92 -7.17 22.42
N ALA A 268 2.78 -8.47 22.70
CA ALA A 268 2.67 -9.04 24.05
C ALA A 268 4.03 -9.51 24.58
#